data_3b1c11bff5d9912b886ad34f2c664384
#
_entry.id   3b1c11bff5d9912b886ad34f2c664384
#
_cell.length_a   1.000
_cell.length_b   1.000
_cell.length_c   1.000
_cell.angle_alpha   90.00
_cell.angle_beta   90.00
_cell.angle_gamma   90.00
#
_symmetry.space_group_name_H-M   'P 1'
#
loop_
_entity.id
_entity.type
_entity.pdbx_description
1 polymer ?
#
loop_
_entity_poly.entity_id
_entity_poly.type
_entity_poly.pdbx_seq_one_letter_code
_entity_poly.pdbx_strand_id
1 'polypeptide(L)'
;MLNNIASNAPLPSPSRAFVTDDSIAVLRFAVEALTAGKEAVLVTLTDIEGGAARALGSQMCVRDDGHYCGFVSGGCVESAVAFEALDLLAKGQDRQIRYGKGSPWFDIVLPCGGGITLTLHRLRSARPLLAVLNSLERRTPAGLHYCPATQQLDAIEGAVTTGWRSGGFERGYRPRVQLVLQGQSVEAQATAALAQAAGYEVTGFTDASDPLIDADT
;
A
#
# COMPACT_ATOMS: atom_id res chain seq x y z
N MET A 1 -31.17 -12.56 -25.73
CA MET A 1 -29.73 -12.66 -26.08
C MET A 1 -29.20 -11.25 -26.15
N LEU A 2 -28.68 -10.74 -25.06
CA LEU A 2 -28.01 -9.43 -25.01
C LEU A 2 -26.52 -9.69 -25.13
N ASN A 3 -25.95 -9.33 -26.27
CA ASN A 3 -24.52 -9.36 -26.54
C ASN A 3 -23.83 -8.41 -25.56
N ASN A 4 -23.06 -8.98 -24.64
CA ASN A 4 -22.10 -8.26 -23.83
C ASN A 4 -20.91 -7.90 -24.75
N ILE A 5 -21.01 -6.76 -25.42
CA ILE A 5 -19.88 -6.19 -26.15
C ILE A 5 -18.92 -5.68 -25.06
N ALA A 6 -17.91 -6.48 -24.73
CA ALA A 6 -16.79 -6.02 -23.92
C ALA A 6 -16.26 -4.72 -24.57
N SER A 7 -16.29 -3.63 -23.82
CA SER A 7 -15.80 -2.33 -24.26
C SER A 7 -14.34 -2.48 -24.67
N ASN A 8 -14.06 -2.37 -25.98
CA ASN A 8 -12.71 -2.47 -26.55
C ASN A 8 -11.99 -1.10 -26.48
N ALA A 9 -12.26 -0.32 -25.43
CA ALA A 9 -11.54 0.91 -25.17
C ALA A 9 -10.10 0.58 -24.71
N PRO A 10 -9.09 1.28 -25.22
CA PRO A 10 -7.73 1.06 -24.77
C PRO A 10 -7.63 1.33 -23.25
N LEU A 11 -6.85 0.50 -22.56
CA LEU A 11 -6.58 0.71 -21.13
C LEU A 11 -5.92 2.08 -20.93
N PRO A 12 -6.26 2.79 -19.84
CA PRO A 12 -5.61 4.07 -19.54
C PRO A 12 -4.11 3.86 -19.30
N SER A 13 -3.31 4.86 -19.66
CA SER A 13 -1.87 4.82 -19.41
C SER A 13 -1.59 5.02 -17.92
N PRO A 14 -0.80 4.15 -17.28
CA PRO A 14 -0.43 4.31 -15.89
C PRO A 14 0.29 5.63 -15.63
N SER A 15 -0.11 6.34 -14.59
CA SER A 15 0.56 7.55 -14.10
C SER A 15 0.61 7.57 -12.58
N ARG A 16 1.73 8.03 -12.02
CA ARG A 16 1.88 8.12 -10.58
C ARG A 16 1.12 9.33 -10.04
N ALA A 17 0.16 9.09 -9.12
CA ALA A 17 -0.61 10.15 -8.48
C ALA A 17 0.26 10.97 -7.52
N PHE A 18 1.05 10.30 -6.69
CA PHE A 18 2.02 10.91 -5.78
C PHE A 18 3.08 9.88 -5.34
N VAL A 19 4.16 10.36 -4.76
CA VAL A 19 5.26 9.51 -4.26
C VAL A 19 5.03 9.23 -2.79
N THR A 20 4.92 7.96 -2.42
CA THR A 20 4.82 7.52 -1.03
C THR A 20 5.30 6.08 -0.89
N ASP A 21 5.92 5.76 0.24
CA ASP A 21 6.17 4.39 0.71
C ASP A 21 5.38 4.08 1.98
N ASP A 22 4.56 5.02 2.44
CA ASP A 22 3.66 4.87 3.57
C ASP A 22 2.45 4.01 3.20
N SER A 23 2.36 2.83 3.81
CA SER A 23 1.25 1.92 3.62
C SER A 23 -0.11 2.52 4.01
N ILE A 24 -0.16 3.44 4.98
CA ILE A 24 -1.40 4.11 5.40
C ILE A 24 -1.90 5.02 4.27
N ALA A 25 -1.01 5.78 3.65
CA ALA A 25 -1.35 6.62 2.49
C ALA A 25 -1.85 5.77 1.30
N VAL A 26 -1.24 4.59 1.06
CA VAL A 26 -1.71 3.65 0.02
C VAL A 26 -3.13 3.14 0.32
N LEU A 27 -3.42 2.76 1.59
CA LEU A 27 -4.77 2.32 1.97
C LEU A 27 -5.80 3.44 1.85
N ARG A 28 -5.47 4.67 2.26
CA ARG A 28 -6.35 5.85 2.10
C ARG A 28 -6.67 6.11 0.64
N PHE A 29 -5.67 6.10 -0.24
CA PHE A 29 -5.87 6.27 -1.69
C PHE A 29 -6.81 5.20 -2.27
N ALA A 30 -6.70 3.95 -1.81
CA ALA A 30 -7.60 2.87 -2.21
C ALA A 30 -9.04 3.10 -1.71
N VAL A 31 -9.20 3.52 -0.45
CA VAL A 31 -10.52 3.84 0.15
C VAL A 31 -11.17 4.99 -0.59
N GLU A 32 -10.44 6.07 -0.87
CA GLU A 32 -10.94 7.22 -1.64
C GLU A 32 -11.43 6.81 -3.02
N ALA A 33 -10.69 5.95 -3.73
CA ALA A 33 -11.11 5.42 -5.03
C ALA A 33 -12.45 4.69 -4.93
N LEU A 34 -12.55 3.72 -4.01
CA LEU A 34 -13.77 2.93 -3.83
C LEU A 34 -14.97 3.77 -3.39
N THR A 35 -14.75 4.77 -2.52
CA THR A 35 -15.79 5.70 -2.06
C THR A 35 -16.29 6.60 -3.19
N ALA A 36 -15.40 6.97 -4.12
CA ALA A 36 -15.74 7.72 -5.33
C ALA A 36 -16.38 6.85 -6.44
N GLY A 37 -16.67 5.57 -6.17
CA GLY A 37 -17.25 4.65 -7.12
C GLY A 37 -16.27 4.15 -8.19
N LYS A 38 -14.96 4.35 -8.00
CA LYS A 38 -13.91 3.83 -8.88
C LYS A 38 -13.51 2.43 -8.48
N GLU A 39 -12.98 1.68 -9.42
CA GLU A 39 -12.35 0.40 -9.14
C GLU A 39 -10.87 0.59 -8.76
N ALA A 40 -10.36 -0.31 -7.94
CA ALA A 40 -8.96 -0.28 -7.55
C ALA A 40 -8.40 -1.69 -7.32
N VAL A 41 -7.10 -1.83 -7.55
CA VAL A 41 -6.32 -3.04 -7.29
C VAL A 41 -5.31 -2.72 -6.20
N LEU A 42 -5.32 -3.51 -5.13
CA LEU A 42 -4.25 -3.52 -4.13
C LEU A 42 -3.21 -4.54 -4.56
N VAL A 43 -2.00 -4.07 -4.77
CA VAL A 43 -0.84 -4.91 -5.09
C VAL A 43 0.01 -5.06 -3.85
N THR A 44 0.34 -6.29 -3.50
CA THR A 44 1.16 -6.60 -2.32
C THR A 44 2.35 -7.46 -2.71
N LEU A 45 3.54 -7.10 -2.24
CA LEU A 45 4.75 -7.91 -2.35
C LEU A 45 4.65 -9.11 -1.40
N THR A 46 4.42 -10.31 -1.95
CA THR A 46 4.09 -11.51 -1.16
C THR A 46 5.17 -12.57 -1.12
N ASP A 47 6.22 -12.44 -1.93
CA ASP A 47 7.41 -13.30 -1.85
C ASP A 47 8.65 -12.59 -2.41
N ILE A 48 9.80 -12.90 -1.85
CA ILE A 48 11.11 -12.37 -2.22
C ILE A 48 12.10 -13.52 -2.32
N GLU A 49 12.81 -13.59 -3.44
CA GLU A 49 13.93 -14.51 -3.63
C GLU A 49 15.22 -13.70 -3.85
N GLY A 50 16.21 -13.86 -2.97
CA GLY A 50 17.43 -13.07 -3.00
C GLY A 50 17.25 -11.63 -2.53
N GLY A 51 17.85 -10.67 -3.23
CA GLY A 51 17.78 -9.25 -2.90
C GLY A 51 16.48 -8.61 -3.36
N ALA A 52 15.92 -7.70 -2.55
CA ALA A 52 14.80 -6.86 -2.93
C ALA A 52 14.99 -5.44 -2.41
N ALA A 53 14.51 -4.45 -3.18
CA ALA A 53 14.57 -3.04 -2.79
C ALA A 53 13.51 -2.68 -1.74
N ARG A 54 12.49 -3.53 -1.55
CA ARG A 54 11.39 -3.33 -0.61
C ARG A 54 11.17 -4.56 0.27
N ALA A 55 10.65 -4.32 1.46
CA ALA A 55 10.34 -5.38 2.40
C ALA A 55 9.08 -6.16 1.99
N LEU A 56 9.00 -7.42 2.42
CA LEU A 56 7.80 -8.24 2.28
C LEU A 56 6.57 -7.51 2.84
N GLY A 57 5.47 -7.53 2.10
CA GLY A 57 4.26 -6.82 2.45
C GLY A 57 4.22 -5.35 1.99
N SER A 58 5.23 -4.85 1.28
CA SER A 58 5.15 -3.54 0.62
C SER A 58 4.01 -3.50 -0.38
N GLN A 59 3.34 -2.35 -0.49
CA GLN A 59 2.11 -2.23 -1.24
C GLN A 59 2.11 -1.04 -2.19
N MET A 60 1.34 -1.19 -3.26
CA MET A 60 0.88 -0.09 -4.10
C MET A 60 -0.61 -0.27 -4.40
N CYS A 61 -1.28 0.82 -4.74
CA CYS A 61 -2.66 0.80 -5.20
C CYS A 61 -2.74 1.42 -6.59
N VAL A 62 -3.51 0.77 -7.47
CA VAL A 62 -3.77 1.22 -8.85
C VAL A 62 -5.27 1.38 -9.03
N ARG A 63 -5.71 2.56 -9.50
CA ARG A 63 -7.11 2.85 -9.82
C ARG A 63 -7.41 2.56 -11.28
N ASP A 64 -8.69 2.41 -11.59
CA ASP A 64 -9.22 2.17 -12.93
C ASP A 64 -8.89 3.27 -13.95
N ASP A 65 -8.63 4.50 -13.50
CA ASP A 65 -8.19 5.62 -14.33
C ASP A 65 -6.67 5.64 -14.62
N GLY A 66 -5.93 4.62 -14.19
CA GLY A 66 -4.49 4.49 -14.39
C GLY A 66 -3.62 5.17 -13.33
N HIS A 67 -4.20 5.94 -12.41
CA HIS A 67 -3.43 6.54 -11.33
C HIS A 67 -3.02 5.52 -10.28
N TYR A 68 -1.77 5.60 -9.83
CA TYR A 68 -1.25 4.70 -8.81
C TYR A 68 -0.36 5.43 -7.78
N CYS A 69 -0.25 4.84 -6.58
CA CYS A 69 0.70 5.26 -5.54
C CYS A 69 1.30 4.04 -4.85
N GLY A 70 2.39 4.25 -4.10
CA GLY A 70 3.11 3.19 -3.41
C GLY A 70 4.22 2.55 -4.23
N PHE A 71 5.00 1.67 -3.57
CA PHE A 71 6.12 0.96 -4.17
C PHE A 71 6.15 -0.50 -3.74
N VAL A 72 6.41 -1.39 -4.70
CA VAL A 72 6.64 -2.83 -4.50
C VAL A 72 8.06 -3.24 -4.92
N SER A 73 8.73 -2.34 -5.63
CA SER A 73 10.14 -2.42 -5.98
C SER A 73 10.84 -1.08 -5.62
N GLY A 74 11.90 -0.72 -6.23
CA GLY A 74 12.54 0.60 -6.08
C GLY A 74 12.15 1.61 -7.15
N GLY A 75 11.02 1.43 -7.84
CA GLY A 75 10.61 2.23 -8.99
C GLY A 75 10.81 1.54 -10.34
N CYS A 76 11.39 0.34 -10.36
CA CYS A 76 11.77 -0.36 -11.59
C CYS A 76 10.60 -0.97 -12.34
N VAL A 77 9.58 -1.48 -11.64
CA VAL A 77 8.48 -2.24 -12.25
C VAL A 77 7.09 -1.65 -11.97
N GLU A 78 6.96 -0.58 -11.19
CA GLU A 78 5.66 -0.06 -10.77
C GLU A 78 4.74 0.29 -11.94
N SER A 79 5.28 0.87 -13.00
CA SER A 79 4.49 1.18 -14.20
C SER A 79 4.01 -0.10 -14.91
N ALA A 80 4.86 -1.11 -15.03
CA ALA A 80 4.50 -2.41 -15.60
C ALA A 80 3.44 -3.12 -14.73
N VAL A 81 3.61 -3.08 -13.41
CA VAL A 81 2.64 -3.63 -12.45
C VAL A 81 1.30 -2.90 -12.54
N ALA A 82 1.30 -1.58 -12.76
CA ALA A 82 0.08 -0.82 -12.93
C ALA A 82 -0.67 -1.22 -14.22
N PHE A 83 0.02 -1.49 -15.34
CA PHE A 83 -0.60 -2.07 -16.53
C PHE A 83 -1.23 -3.44 -16.25
N GLU A 84 -0.52 -4.31 -15.53
CA GLU A 84 -1.04 -5.61 -15.12
C GLU A 84 -2.29 -5.50 -14.24
N ALA A 85 -2.33 -4.48 -13.35
CA ALA A 85 -3.48 -4.21 -12.50
C ALA A 85 -4.69 -3.72 -13.30
N LEU A 86 -4.49 -2.86 -14.30
CA LEU A 86 -5.56 -2.40 -15.20
C LEU A 86 -6.12 -3.54 -16.05
N ASP A 87 -5.26 -4.42 -16.57
CA ASP A 87 -5.68 -5.62 -17.28
C ASP A 87 -6.47 -6.59 -16.36
N LEU A 88 -6.07 -6.68 -15.08
CA LEU A 88 -6.80 -7.45 -14.08
C LEU A 88 -8.22 -6.90 -13.86
N LEU A 89 -8.38 -5.57 -13.77
CA LEU A 89 -9.71 -4.96 -13.64
C LEU A 89 -10.62 -5.32 -14.83
N ALA A 90 -10.07 -5.30 -16.03
CA ALA A 90 -10.81 -5.69 -17.24
C ALA A 90 -11.20 -7.18 -17.25
N LYS A 91 -10.36 -8.07 -16.69
CA LYS A 91 -10.58 -9.52 -16.64
C LYS A 91 -11.35 -9.98 -15.39
N GLY A 92 -11.32 -9.21 -14.32
CA GLY A 92 -12.09 -9.44 -13.10
C GLY A 92 -11.56 -10.52 -12.15
N GLN A 93 -10.36 -11.06 -12.36
CA GLN A 93 -9.77 -12.13 -11.56
C GLN A 93 -8.44 -11.72 -10.94
N ASP A 94 -8.30 -11.95 -9.64
CA ASP A 94 -7.05 -11.75 -8.92
C ASP A 94 -5.96 -12.70 -9.46
N ARG A 95 -4.71 -12.24 -9.41
CA ARG A 95 -3.58 -13.03 -9.89
C ARG A 95 -2.28 -12.73 -9.15
N GLN A 96 -1.33 -13.62 -9.30
CA GLN A 96 0.05 -13.40 -8.92
C GLN A 96 0.92 -13.19 -10.16
N ILE A 97 1.86 -12.29 -10.06
CA ILE A 97 2.88 -12.04 -11.09
C ILE A 97 4.26 -12.06 -10.44
N ARG A 98 5.26 -12.49 -11.21
CA ARG A 98 6.63 -12.55 -10.75
C ARG A 98 7.54 -11.74 -11.67
N TYR A 99 8.42 -10.93 -11.09
CA TYR A 99 9.45 -10.17 -11.77
C TYR A 99 10.84 -10.57 -11.29
N GLY A 100 11.82 -10.44 -12.18
CA GLY A 100 13.23 -10.78 -11.89
C GLY A 100 13.47 -12.29 -11.88
N LYS A 101 14.32 -12.77 -10.97
CA LYS A 101 14.71 -14.18 -10.91
C LYS A 101 13.50 -15.11 -10.79
N GLY A 102 13.43 -16.10 -11.68
CA GLY A 102 12.30 -17.04 -11.76
C GLY A 102 11.03 -16.49 -12.43
N SER A 103 11.08 -15.29 -13.02
CA SER A 103 10.01 -14.77 -13.87
C SER A 103 9.95 -15.51 -15.21
N PRO A 104 8.75 -15.73 -15.77
CA PRO A 104 8.60 -16.22 -17.15
C PRO A 104 9.02 -15.16 -18.19
N TRP A 105 9.17 -13.90 -17.79
CA TRP A 105 9.59 -12.79 -18.64
C TRP A 105 11.11 -12.62 -18.55
N PHE A 106 11.83 -13.06 -19.55
CA PHE A 106 13.30 -13.02 -19.59
C PHE A 106 13.88 -11.60 -19.68
N ASP A 107 13.08 -10.62 -20.05
CA ASP A 107 13.52 -9.26 -20.35
C ASP A 107 13.56 -8.32 -19.13
N ILE A 108 12.99 -8.73 -18.00
CA ILE A 108 12.92 -7.89 -16.79
C ILE A 108 13.87 -8.43 -15.73
N VAL A 109 15.12 -7.95 -15.78
CA VAL A 109 16.12 -8.18 -14.73
C VAL A 109 15.99 -7.05 -13.70
N LEU A 110 15.75 -7.42 -12.44
CA LEU A 110 15.75 -6.43 -11.36
C LEU A 110 17.20 -6.04 -11.04
N PRO A 111 17.52 -4.74 -10.85
CA PRO A 111 18.86 -4.28 -10.51
C PRO A 111 19.43 -4.90 -9.22
N CYS A 112 18.56 -5.33 -8.29
CA CYS A 112 18.94 -6.05 -7.07
C CYS A 112 19.33 -7.52 -7.31
N GLY A 113 19.17 -8.04 -8.53
CA GLY A 113 19.50 -9.42 -8.89
C GLY A 113 18.54 -10.47 -8.30
N GLY A 114 17.51 -10.07 -7.59
CA GLY A 114 16.54 -10.96 -6.97
C GLY A 114 15.27 -11.17 -7.80
N GLY A 115 14.32 -11.92 -7.23
CA GLY A 115 12.97 -12.10 -7.76
C GLY A 115 11.93 -11.67 -6.74
N ILE A 116 10.84 -11.07 -7.21
CA ILE A 116 9.70 -10.67 -6.38
C ILE A 116 8.41 -11.25 -6.94
N THR A 117 7.55 -11.74 -6.05
CA THR A 117 6.18 -12.15 -6.40
C THR A 117 5.20 -11.14 -5.83
N LEU A 118 4.33 -10.65 -6.68
CA LEU A 118 3.29 -9.69 -6.36
C LEU A 118 1.93 -10.35 -6.45
N THR A 119 1.10 -10.16 -5.44
CA THR A 119 -0.31 -10.52 -5.49
C THR A 119 -1.11 -9.28 -5.84
N LEU A 120 -1.91 -9.37 -6.91
CA LEU A 120 -2.81 -8.34 -7.38
C LEU A 120 -4.23 -8.72 -7.00
N HIS A 121 -4.86 -7.93 -6.14
CA HIS A 121 -6.20 -8.13 -5.63
C HIS A 121 -7.12 -6.99 -6.05
N ARG A 122 -8.18 -7.29 -6.82
CA ARG A 122 -9.27 -6.33 -7.10
C ARG A 122 -10.04 -6.08 -5.81
N LEU A 123 -10.02 -4.85 -5.34
CA LEU A 123 -10.75 -4.46 -4.14
C LEU A 123 -12.26 -4.47 -4.40
N ARG A 124 -12.98 -5.29 -3.68
CA ARG A 124 -14.44 -5.45 -3.79
C ARG A 124 -15.20 -4.64 -2.74
N SER A 125 -14.50 -4.17 -1.70
CA SER A 125 -15.05 -3.40 -0.60
C SER A 125 -13.96 -2.58 0.07
N ALA A 126 -14.30 -1.36 0.50
CA ALA A 126 -13.43 -0.52 1.33
C ALA A 126 -13.42 -0.97 2.81
N ARG A 127 -14.37 -1.80 3.24
CA ARG A 127 -14.58 -2.15 4.65
C ARG A 127 -13.34 -2.70 5.36
N PRO A 128 -12.58 -3.65 4.81
CA PRO A 128 -11.36 -4.15 5.47
C PRO A 128 -10.30 -3.07 5.63
N LEU A 129 -10.13 -2.21 4.62
CA LEU A 129 -9.15 -1.13 4.65
C LEU A 129 -9.53 -0.07 5.70
N LEU A 130 -10.81 0.31 5.76
CA LEU A 130 -11.33 1.23 6.77
C LEU A 130 -11.17 0.65 8.18
N ALA A 131 -11.40 -0.63 8.39
CA ALA A 131 -11.20 -1.27 9.70
C ALA A 131 -9.75 -1.17 10.17
N VAL A 132 -8.78 -1.39 9.26
CA VAL A 132 -7.35 -1.21 9.56
C VAL A 132 -7.04 0.26 9.87
N LEU A 133 -7.46 1.19 9.01
CA LEU A 133 -7.21 2.62 9.21
C LEU A 133 -7.77 3.12 10.56
N ASN A 134 -9.01 2.77 10.88
CA ASN A 134 -9.65 3.12 12.16
C ASN A 134 -8.92 2.53 13.37
N SER A 135 -8.35 1.33 13.26
CA SER A 135 -7.54 0.74 14.33
C SER A 135 -6.23 1.52 14.53
N LEU A 136 -5.57 1.90 13.43
CA LEU A 136 -4.33 2.67 13.47
C LEU A 136 -4.55 4.08 14.03
N GLU A 137 -5.66 4.74 13.72
CA GLU A 137 -6.08 6.03 14.31
C GLU A 137 -6.28 5.92 15.84
N ARG A 138 -6.83 4.81 16.30
CA ARG A 138 -6.92 4.48 17.74
C ARG A 138 -5.61 3.97 18.34
N ARG A 139 -4.50 4.09 17.62
CA ARG A 139 -3.18 3.64 18.04
C ARG A 139 -3.09 2.13 18.33
N THR A 140 -3.95 1.33 17.69
CA THR A 140 -3.99 -0.13 17.83
C THR A 140 -3.45 -0.78 16.55
N PRO A 141 -2.50 -1.72 16.64
CA PRO A 141 -2.06 -2.52 15.50
C PRO A 141 -3.22 -3.28 14.86
N ALA A 142 -3.14 -3.49 13.56
CA ALA A 142 -4.11 -4.26 12.81
C ALA A 142 -3.46 -4.97 11.62
N GLY A 143 -4.20 -5.80 10.90
CA GLY A 143 -3.72 -6.49 9.71
C GLY A 143 -4.78 -6.64 8.64
N LEU A 144 -4.32 -7.06 7.47
CA LEU A 144 -5.14 -7.56 6.38
C LEU A 144 -4.78 -9.03 6.12
N HIS A 145 -5.78 -9.86 5.91
CA HIS A 145 -5.65 -11.24 5.47
C HIS A 145 -6.24 -11.37 4.07
N TYR A 146 -5.44 -11.79 3.11
CA TYR A 146 -5.88 -12.09 1.76
C TYR A 146 -5.85 -13.59 1.50
N CYS A 147 -6.99 -14.17 1.13
CA CYS A 147 -7.13 -15.58 0.74
C CYS A 147 -7.21 -15.70 -0.80
N PRO A 148 -6.19 -16.26 -1.47
CA PRO A 148 -6.21 -16.42 -2.93
C PRO A 148 -7.31 -17.34 -3.44
N ALA A 149 -7.67 -18.39 -2.68
CA ALA A 149 -8.66 -19.38 -3.08
C ALA A 149 -10.07 -18.79 -3.20
N THR A 150 -10.42 -17.87 -2.31
CA THR A 150 -11.72 -17.18 -2.31
C THR A 150 -11.66 -15.76 -2.89
N GLN A 151 -10.45 -15.24 -3.14
CA GLN A 151 -10.19 -13.87 -3.54
C GLN A 151 -10.81 -12.84 -2.57
N GLN A 152 -10.79 -13.16 -1.28
CA GLN A 152 -11.32 -12.31 -0.20
C GLN A 152 -10.21 -11.63 0.56
N LEU A 153 -10.48 -10.41 0.98
CA LEU A 153 -9.63 -9.60 1.83
C LEU A 153 -10.41 -9.26 3.10
N ASP A 154 -9.84 -9.61 4.25
CA ASP A 154 -10.45 -9.37 5.56
C ASP A 154 -9.50 -8.60 6.47
N ALA A 155 -10.06 -7.81 7.40
CA ALA A 155 -9.28 -7.15 8.44
C ALA A 155 -9.04 -8.09 9.61
N ILE A 156 -7.85 -7.99 10.21
CA ILE A 156 -7.45 -8.70 11.43
C ILE A 156 -7.18 -7.65 12.51
N GLU A 157 -7.76 -7.84 13.69
CA GLU A 157 -7.46 -7.01 14.86
C GLU A 157 -6.15 -7.45 15.55
N GLY A 158 -5.43 -6.46 16.09
CA GLY A 158 -4.20 -6.71 16.83
C GLY A 158 -2.94 -6.81 15.98
N ALA A 159 -1.84 -7.17 16.62
CA ALA A 159 -0.53 -7.25 15.96
C ALA A 159 -0.42 -8.51 15.09
N VAL A 160 -0.11 -8.30 13.82
CA VAL A 160 0.04 -9.36 12.81
C VAL A 160 1.47 -9.35 12.27
N THR A 161 2.06 -10.52 12.14
CA THR A 161 3.35 -10.68 11.46
C THR A 161 3.11 -10.89 9.97
N THR A 162 3.74 -10.07 9.14
CA THR A 162 3.59 -10.16 7.67
C THR A 162 4.17 -11.45 7.12
N GLY A 163 3.40 -12.16 6.29
CA GLY A 163 3.80 -13.40 5.63
C GLY A 163 2.63 -14.34 5.30
N TRP A 164 2.94 -15.45 4.66
CA TRP A 164 1.97 -16.49 4.36
C TRP A 164 1.61 -17.30 5.62
N ARG A 165 0.31 -17.46 5.88
CA ARG A 165 -0.23 -18.27 6.99
C ARG A 165 -1.60 -18.85 6.61
N SER A 166 -1.86 -20.09 7.02
CA SER A 166 -3.20 -20.71 6.93
C SER A 166 -3.90 -20.52 5.57
N GLY A 167 -3.15 -20.64 4.48
CA GLY A 167 -3.68 -20.54 3.11
C GLY A 167 -3.92 -19.13 2.61
N GLY A 168 -3.50 -18.10 3.36
CA GLY A 168 -3.59 -16.70 2.96
C GLY A 168 -2.32 -15.91 3.26
N PHE A 169 -2.26 -14.69 2.73
CA PHE A 169 -1.18 -13.76 3.02
C PHE A 169 -1.66 -12.72 4.03
N GLU A 170 -0.95 -12.60 5.13
CA GLU A 170 -1.21 -11.60 6.16
C GLU A 170 -0.27 -10.43 6.02
N ARG A 171 -0.79 -9.21 6.14
CA ARG A 171 -0.02 -7.97 6.18
C ARG A 171 -0.34 -7.21 7.47
N GLY A 172 0.65 -7.11 8.36
CA GLY A 172 0.53 -6.37 9.61
C GLY A 172 0.82 -4.88 9.43
N TYR A 173 0.03 -4.04 10.10
CA TYR A 173 0.20 -2.59 10.16
C TYR A 173 0.37 -2.16 11.61
N ARG A 174 1.16 -1.11 11.81
CA ARG A 174 1.38 -0.51 13.12
C ARG A 174 1.13 0.99 13.03
N PRO A 175 0.60 1.60 14.09
CA PRO A 175 0.52 3.06 14.19
C PRO A 175 1.90 3.68 13.97
N ARG A 176 1.94 4.86 13.39
CA ARG A 176 3.19 5.63 13.29
C ARG A 176 3.76 5.87 14.67
N VAL A 177 5.09 5.89 14.76
CA VAL A 177 5.76 6.24 16.01
C VAL A 177 5.46 7.71 16.32
N GLN A 178 5.01 7.98 17.52
CA GLN A 178 4.76 9.33 18.01
C GLN A 178 5.95 9.82 18.82
N LEU A 179 6.45 10.99 18.47
CA LEU A 179 7.46 11.71 19.23
C LEU A 179 6.80 12.87 19.96
N VAL A 180 6.94 12.88 21.29
CA VAL A 180 6.47 13.99 22.11
C VAL A 180 7.67 14.86 22.46
N LEU A 181 7.62 16.15 22.10
CA LEU A 181 8.67 17.13 22.37
C LEU A 181 8.15 18.17 23.36
N GLN A 182 8.97 18.52 24.32
CA GLN A 182 8.68 19.60 25.25
C GLN A 182 9.75 20.68 25.15
N GLY A 183 9.31 21.92 24.95
CA GLY A 183 10.19 23.09 24.84
C GLY A 183 9.95 23.92 23.59
N GLN A 184 10.51 25.13 23.56
CA GLN A 184 10.40 26.09 22.46
C GLN A 184 11.74 26.44 21.81
N SER A 185 12.80 25.71 22.14
CA SER A 185 14.14 26.03 21.65
C SER A 185 14.26 25.76 20.13
N VAL A 186 15.27 26.36 19.51
CA VAL A 186 15.59 26.12 18.09
C VAL A 186 15.88 24.63 17.85
N GLU A 187 16.48 23.96 18.83
CA GLU A 187 16.79 22.53 18.77
C GLU A 187 15.50 21.68 18.78
N ALA A 188 14.51 22.07 19.59
CA ALA A 188 13.21 21.39 19.63
C ALA A 188 12.49 21.51 18.28
N GLN A 189 12.49 22.71 17.67
CA GLN A 189 11.91 22.94 16.35
C GLN A 189 12.65 22.16 15.26
N ALA A 190 13.98 22.16 15.27
CA ALA A 190 14.77 21.38 14.31
C ALA A 190 14.53 19.87 14.47
N THR A 191 14.43 19.39 15.70
CA THR A 191 14.12 17.99 16.01
C THR A 191 12.73 17.61 15.49
N ALA A 192 11.72 18.45 15.70
CA ALA A 192 10.36 18.25 15.18
C ALA A 192 10.37 18.14 13.65
N ALA A 193 11.01 19.08 12.97
CA ALA A 193 11.08 19.09 11.51
C ALA A 193 11.77 17.82 10.95
N LEU A 194 12.88 17.39 11.54
CA LEU A 194 13.59 16.18 11.16
C LEU A 194 12.76 14.91 11.42
N ALA A 195 12.09 14.84 12.56
CA ALA A 195 11.24 13.71 12.91
C ALA A 195 10.03 13.61 11.97
N GLN A 196 9.37 14.72 11.63
CA GLN A 196 8.29 14.76 10.64
C GLN A 196 8.77 14.33 9.26
N ALA A 197 9.93 14.82 8.81
CA ALA A 197 10.55 14.41 7.57
C ALA A 197 10.90 12.91 7.54
N ALA A 198 11.20 12.32 8.70
CA ALA A 198 11.44 10.89 8.88
C ALA A 198 10.15 10.05 9.04
N GLY A 199 8.96 10.67 8.94
CA GLY A 199 7.67 9.97 8.99
C GLY A 199 7.11 9.71 10.39
N TYR A 200 7.68 10.36 11.43
CA TYR A 200 7.12 10.32 12.78
C TYR A 200 5.95 11.29 12.93
N GLU A 201 4.98 10.94 13.77
CA GLU A 201 4.01 11.89 14.28
C GLU A 201 4.67 12.70 15.39
N VAL A 202 4.63 14.02 15.30
CA VAL A 202 5.28 14.88 16.30
C VAL A 202 4.22 15.70 17.02
N THR A 203 4.21 15.60 18.36
CA THR A 203 3.40 16.42 19.23
C THR A 203 4.35 17.26 20.11
N GLY A 204 4.20 18.58 20.07
CA GLY A 204 5.01 19.48 20.88
C GLY A 204 4.17 20.20 21.93
N PHE A 205 4.79 20.49 23.09
CA PHE A 205 4.18 21.26 24.18
C PHE A 205 5.10 22.38 24.62
N THR A 206 4.58 23.60 24.79
CA THR A 206 5.30 24.74 25.39
C THR A 206 5.34 24.64 26.90
N ASP A 207 4.21 24.22 27.45
CA ASP A 207 3.98 23.85 28.83
C ASP A 207 3.10 22.60 28.86
N ALA A 208 2.91 22.00 30.04
CA ALA A 208 2.12 20.76 30.17
C ALA A 208 0.66 20.87 29.68
N SER A 209 0.22 22.04 29.21
CA SER A 209 -1.14 22.36 28.80
C SER A 209 -1.34 22.87 27.38
N ASP A 210 -0.28 23.32 26.65
CA ASP A 210 -0.44 23.91 25.32
C ASP A 210 0.31 23.10 24.22
N PRO A 211 -0.36 22.57 23.22
CA PRO A 211 0.29 21.92 22.07
C PRO A 211 1.07 22.96 21.25
N LEU A 212 2.33 22.69 20.99
CA LEU A 212 3.24 23.53 20.18
C LEU A 212 3.01 23.44 18.69
N ILE A 213 2.47 22.33 18.24
CA ILE A 213 2.28 22.02 16.83
C ILE A 213 1.01 21.19 16.72
N ASP A 214 -0.05 21.79 16.19
CA ASP A 214 -1.15 21.01 15.64
C ASP A 214 -0.66 20.34 14.36
N ALA A 215 -0.82 19.03 14.27
CA ALA A 215 -0.35 18.20 13.16
C ALA A 215 -1.19 18.33 11.89
N ASP A 216 -2.04 19.37 11.78
CA ASP A 216 -2.89 19.65 10.62
C ASP A 216 -2.52 20.99 9.99
N THR A 217 -1.51 20.93 9.09
CA THR A 217 -1.39 21.88 7.98
C THR A 217 -0.86 21.16 6.74
#